data_9ac382296cfdcb6613e672d466c6083b
#
_entry.id   9ac382296cfdcb6613e672d466c6083b
#
_cell.length_a   1.000
_cell.length_b   1.000
_cell.length_c   1.000
_cell.angle_alpha   90.00
_cell.angle_beta   90.00
_cell.angle_gamma   90.00
#
_symmetry.space_group_name_H-M   'P 1'
#
loop_
_entity.id
_entity.type
_entity.pdbx_description
1 polymer ?
#
loop_
_entity_poly.entity_id
_entity_poly.type
_entity_poly.pdbx_seq_one_letter_code
_entity_poly.pdbx_strand_id
1 'polypeptide(L)'
;MIIRYIFILFTLLSSKSFAETYTEQYGEIEVSSSIFFDDVEGDDRKNNLNTSSLKYNFFFENNNLSGKLKINSMFSDPEAAENIDFNEAYLEYTNNDLNFLVGNNIIFWGKNEFYNPVDIINSKDFSTGLAEGEKKGQTMINVKKYFETSELNFFLLPATTNTYPTSKVRPQLALNIDTNNTYADGASKDNIGMALRWSGYLNEYDYGFSYYEGNSKDPALVLSSGKFIPKYSEITQFGLDLQATREDTLYKSEIVYRENEYDYNGNIEDYINLILGFEHTNYGIYEKNWDLANIVEYSYDTRSSNSHHGYQKDLFLGARLVLNDIEDTQYFISLQNDLDKNTRALTFNYESRFFSLLRAVIDIYQPLNL
;
A
#
# COMPACT_ATOMS: atom_id res chain seq x y z
N MET A 1 0.79 20.44 8.18
CA MET A 1 0.84 19.34 9.15
C MET A 1 -0.48 18.59 9.11
N ILE A 2 -0.43 17.29 9.03
CA ILE A 2 -1.62 16.42 9.07
C ILE A 2 -1.50 15.57 10.33
N ILE A 3 -2.56 15.50 11.12
CA ILE A 3 -2.66 14.59 12.26
C ILE A 3 -3.91 13.74 12.06
N ARG A 4 -3.76 12.43 12.09
CA ARG A 4 -4.84 11.46 12.00
C ARG A 4 -4.90 10.66 13.30
N TYR A 5 -6.10 10.52 13.85
CA TYR A 5 -6.41 9.65 14.98
C TYR A 5 -7.33 8.55 14.52
N ILE A 6 -6.96 7.30 14.81
CA ILE A 6 -7.74 6.13 14.43
C ILE A 6 -8.04 5.34 15.70
N PHE A 7 -9.31 5.01 15.91
CA PHE A 7 -9.77 4.12 16.96
C PHE A 7 -10.47 2.92 16.32
N ILE A 8 -9.98 1.73 16.61
CA ILE A 8 -10.53 0.48 16.07
C ILE A 8 -11.09 -0.33 17.23
N LEU A 9 -12.38 -0.66 17.15
CA LEU A 9 -13.07 -1.53 18.08
C LEU A 9 -13.32 -2.90 17.43
N PHE A 10 -12.74 -3.95 17.99
CA PHE A 10 -12.96 -5.32 17.53
C PHE A 10 -14.17 -5.93 18.23
N THR A 11 -15.11 -6.48 17.47
CA THR A 11 -16.21 -7.30 17.98
C THR A 11 -16.04 -8.73 17.50
N LEU A 12 -15.70 -9.66 18.41
CA LEU A 12 -15.62 -11.08 18.09
C LEU A 12 -17.05 -11.65 17.95
N LEU A 13 -17.39 -12.07 16.74
CA LEU A 13 -18.57 -12.88 16.48
C LEU A 13 -18.11 -14.33 16.26
N SER A 14 -18.38 -15.17 17.23
CA SER A 14 -18.10 -16.62 17.36
C SER A 14 -17.53 -17.40 16.16
N SER A 15 -16.45 -18.14 16.38
CA SER A 15 -16.08 -19.31 15.57
C SER A 15 -17.01 -20.50 15.87
N LYS A 16 -17.52 -21.18 14.83
CA LYS A 16 -18.23 -22.45 14.95
C LYS A 16 -17.57 -23.48 14.04
N SER A 17 -17.21 -24.64 14.60
CA SER A 17 -16.79 -25.78 13.79
C SER A 17 -18.03 -26.63 13.53
N PHE A 18 -18.42 -26.82 12.28
CA PHE A 18 -19.30 -27.88 11.84
C PHE A 18 -18.43 -29.02 11.33
N ALA A 19 -18.76 -30.27 11.58
CA ALA A 19 -17.97 -31.50 11.51
C ALA A 19 -16.82 -31.61 10.46
N GLU A 20 -16.74 -30.74 9.46
CA GLU A 20 -15.67 -30.65 8.44
C GLU A 20 -15.40 -29.21 7.94
N THR A 21 -16.10 -28.22 8.50
CA THR A 21 -15.97 -26.82 8.06
C THR A 21 -15.56 -25.93 9.23
N TYR A 22 -14.42 -25.26 9.10
CA TYR A 22 -14.01 -24.17 9.99
C TYR A 22 -14.58 -22.86 9.47
N THR A 23 -15.11 -22.03 10.37
CA THR A 23 -15.56 -20.66 10.03
C THR A 23 -15.10 -19.68 11.09
N GLU A 24 -14.66 -18.51 10.65
CA GLU A 24 -14.30 -17.39 11.51
C GLU A 24 -14.99 -16.13 11.00
N GLN A 25 -15.50 -15.31 11.92
CA GLN A 25 -16.09 -14.03 11.57
C GLN A 25 -15.88 -13.01 12.69
N TYR A 26 -15.62 -11.76 12.30
CA TYR A 26 -15.53 -10.65 13.23
C TYR A 26 -15.87 -9.33 12.53
N GLY A 27 -16.24 -8.33 13.32
CA GLY A 27 -16.48 -6.98 12.86
C GLY A 27 -15.51 -6.00 13.52
N GLU A 28 -15.18 -4.95 12.80
CA GLU A 28 -14.36 -3.83 13.27
C GLU A 28 -15.11 -2.51 13.03
N ILE A 29 -15.03 -1.60 13.97
CA ILE A 29 -15.47 -0.22 13.81
C ILE A 29 -14.22 0.65 13.91
N GLU A 30 -13.96 1.42 12.87
CA GLU A 30 -12.87 2.38 12.84
C GLU A 30 -13.45 3.80 12.81
N VAL A 31 -12.93 4.69 13.64
CA VAL A 31 -13.24 6.11 13.62
C VAL A 31 -11.93 6.87 13.50
N SER A 32 -11.81 7.74 12.50
CA SER A 32 -10.61 8.54 12.32
C SER A 32 -10.93 10.02 12.11
N SER A 33 -9.99 10.88 12.45
CA SER A 33 -10.04 12.31 12.18
C SER A 33 -8.70 12.76 11.61
N SER A 34 -8.70 13.28 10.39
CA SER A 34 -7.53 13.89 9.77
C SER A 34 -7.65 15.40 9.84
N ILE A 35 -6.65 16.10 10.35
CA ILE A 35 -6.64 17.55 10.50
C ILE A 35 -5.50 18.12 9.67
N PHE A 36 -5.81 19.09 8.81
CA PHE A 36 -4.89 19.78 7.94
C PHE A 36 -4.65 21.18 8.51
N PHE A 37 -3.42 21.47 8.93
CA PHE A 37 -3.10 22.70 9.69
C PHE A 37 -2.72 23.90 8.80
N ASP A 38 -2.48 23.68 7.50
CA ASP A 38 -2.06 24.76 6.62
C ASP A 38 -3.29 25.52 6.10
N ASP A 39 -3.43 26.78 6.51
CA ASP A 39 -4.46 27.68 5.98
C ASP A 39 -3.97 28.31 4.67
N VAL A 40 -4.74 28.10 3.60
CA VAL A 40 -4.55 28.79 2.32
C VAL A 40 -5.60 29.87 2.19
N GLU A 41 -5.18 31.14 2.09
CA GLU A 41 -6.10 32.27 1.95
C GLU A 41 -7.00 32.12 0.72
N GLY A 42 -8.31 32.23 0.92
CA GLY A 42 -9.30 32.08 -0.15
C GLY A 42 -9.72 30.66 -0.48
N ASP A 43 -9.29 29.67 0.32
CA ASP A 43 -9.71 28.27 0.17
C ASP A 43 -10.85 27.96 1.18
N ASP A 44 -12.08 27.80 0.68
CA ASP A 44 -13.27 27.51 1.48
C ASP A 44 -13.42 26.01 1.84
N ARG A 45 -12.49 25.14 1.43
CA ARG A 45 -12.52 23.71 1.75
C ARG A 45 -12.29 23.47 3.24
N LYS A 46 -12.90 22.42 3.78
CA LYS A 46 -12.74 22.08 5.19
C LYS A 46 -11.31 21.60 5.51
N ASN A 47 -10.81 21.97 6.69
CA ASN A 47 -9.49 21.60 7.20
C ASN A 47 -9.49 20.25 7.92
N ASN A 48 -10.61 19.56 8.01
CA ASN A 48 -10.71 18.27 8.66
C ASN A 48 -11.53 17.30 7.83
N LEU A 49 -11.18 16.03 7.93
CA LEU A 49 -11.92 14.90 7.42
C LEU A 49 -12.12 13.90 8.57
N ASN A 50 -13.37 13.69 8.95
CA ASN A 50 -13.74 12.64 9.89
C ASN A 50 -14.28 11.47 9.11
N THR A 51 -13.80 10.25 9.42
CA THR A 51 -14.33 9.04 8.79
C THR A 51 -14.79 8.04 9.85
N SER A 52 -15.79 7.27 9.48
CA SER A 52 -16.24 6.11 10.25
C SER A 52 -16.36 4.93 9.31
N SER A 53 -15.68 3.84 9.61
CA SER A 53 -15.74 2.62 8.79
C SER A 53 -16.29 1.47 9.61
N LEU A 54 -17.14 0.68 8.96
CA LEU A 54 -17.59 -0.61 9.44
C LEU A 54 -16.96 -1.68 8.56
N LYS A 55 -16.11 -2.51 9.14
CA LYS A 55 -15.44 -3.62 8.46
C LYS A 55 -16.05 -4.93 8.95
N TYR A 56 -16.37 -5.82 8.02
CA TYR A 56 -16.84 -7.18 8.31
C TYR A 56 -15.91 -8.17 7.64
N ASN A 57 -15.44 -9.15 8.41
CA ASN A 57 -14.56 -10.22 7.97
C ASN A 57 -15.25 -11.56 8.20
N PHE A 58 -15.26 -12.37 7.15
CA PHE A 58 -15.73 -13.75 7.18
C PHE A 58 -14.72 -14.63 6.45
N PHE A 59 -14.36 -15.74 7.06
CA PHE A 59 -13.51 -16.77 6.49
C PHE A 59 -14.17 -18.14 6.69
N PHE A 60 -14.03 -19.00 5.71
CA PHE A 60 -14.37 -20.41 5.85
C PHE A 60 -13.31 -21.31 5.20
N GLU A 61 -13.16 -22.51 5.74
CA GLU A 61 -12.30 -23.55 5.20
C GLU A 61 -12.99 -24.90 5.36
N ASN A 62 -13.03 -25.66 4.25
CA ASN A 62 -13.57 -27.03 4.20
C ASN A 62 -12.68 -27.87 3.28
N ASN A 63 -11.86 -28.75 3.86
CA ASN A 63 -10.88 -29.56 3.15
C ASN A 63 -9.97 -28.71 2.23
N ASN A 64 -10.20 -28.83 0.92
CA ASN A 64 -9.40 -28.18 -0.11
C ASN A 64 -9.98 -26.82 -0.57
N LEU A 65 -11.17 -26.45 -0.09
CA LEU A 65 -11.85 -25.23 -0.47
C LEU A 65 -11.86 -24.24 0.70
N SER A 66 -11.39 -23.03 0.46
CA SER A 66 -11.52 -21.92 1.39
C SER A 66 -12.11 -20.69 0.70
N GLY A 67 -12.55 -19.74 1.50
CA GLY A 67 -13.03 -18.46 0.99
C GLY A 67 -12.97 -17.38 2.04
N LYS A 68 -12.80 -16.16 1.58
CA LYS A 68 -12.72 -14.96 2.42
C LYS A 68 -13.63 -13.88 1.88
N LEU A 69 -14.30 -13.18 2.79
CA LEU A 69 -15.07 -11.98 2.50
C LEU A 69 -14.68 -10.90 3.49
N LYS A 70 -14.12 -9.81 2.99
CA LYS A 70 -13.83 -8.59 3.76
C LYS A 70 -14.50 -7.41 3.09
N ILE A 71 -15.52 -6.88 3.75
CA ILE A 71 -16.28 -5.71 3.31
C ILE A 71 -15.87 -4.54 4.19
N ASN A 72 -15.64 -3.40 3.57
CA ASN A 72 -15.42 -2.12 4.23
C ASN A 72 -16.49 -1.14 3.77
N SER A 73 -17.24 -0.55 4.71
CA SER A 73 -18.17 0.54 4.44
C SER A 73 -17.67 1.79 5.15
N MET A 74 -17.32 2.81 4.39
CA MET A 74 -16.79 4.08 4.90
C MET A 74 -17.80 5.21 4.72
N PHE A 75 -17.96 6.00 5.76
CA PHE A 75 -18.74 7.23 5.79
C PHE A 75 -17.83 8.37 6.22
N SER A 76 -18.02 9.56 5.66
CA SER A 76 -17.18 10.72 5.97
C SER A 76 -17.97 12.00 6.22
N ASP A 77 -17.43 12.89 7.07
CA ASP A 77 -17.86 14.28 7.24
C ASP A 77 -16.66 15.22 7.06
N PRO A 78 -16.67 16.06 6.03
CA PRO A 78 -17.65 16.18 4.95
C PRO A 78 -17.71 14.93 4.05
N GLU A 79 -18.83 14.73 3.38
CA GLU A 79 -19.07 13.66 2.40
C GLU A 79 -18.04 13.72 1.25
N ALA A 80 -16.92 13.09 1.45
CA ALA A 80 -15.74 13.18 0.58
C ALA A 80 -15.10 11.82 0.27
N ALA A 81 -15.29 10.82 1.13
CA ALA A 81 -14.67 9.50 1.06
C ALA A 81 -15.68 8.39 1.38
N GLU A 82 -16.90 8.50 0.84
CA GLU A 82 -17.93 7.47 1.06
C GLU A 82 -17.79 6.36 0.04
N ASN A 83 -17.69 5.12 0.53
CA ASN A 83 -17.61 3.95 -0.33
C ASN A 83 -18.08 2.67 0.40
N ILE A 84 -18.34 1.65 -0.40
CA ILE A 84 -18.47 0.26 0.03
C ILE A 84 -17.53 -0.55 -0.85
N ASP A 85 -16.48 -1.09 -0.26
CA ASP A 85 -15.46 -1.85 -0.95
C ASP A 85 -15.42 -3.31 -0.51
N PHE A 86 -15.25 -4.19 -1.48
CA PHE A 86 -14.95 -5.60 -1.28
C PHE A 86 -13.44 -5.79 -1.40
N ASN A 87 -12.71 -5.49 -0.33
CA ASN A 87 -11.26 -5.56 -0.34
C ASN A 87 -10.75 -6.98 -0.62
N GLU A 88 -11.40 -7.96 -0.01
CA GLU A 88 -11.16 -9.37 -0.27
C GLU A 88 -12.52 -10.09 -0.38
N ALA A 89 -12.77 -10.73 -1.50
CA ALA A 89 -13.97 -11.51 -1.75
C ALA A 89 -13.62 -12.61 -2.75
N TYR A 90 -13.09 -13.73 -2.27
CA TYR A 90 -12.57 -14.78 -3.13
C TYR A 90 -12.92 -16.19 -2.64
N LEU A 91 -12.86 -17.12 -3.58
CA LEU A 91 -12.80 -18.55 -3.35
C LEU A 91 -11.42 -19.07 -3.75
N GLU A 92 -10.91 -20.01 -2.97
CA GLU A 92 -9.61 -20.62 -3.15
C GLU A 92 -9.72 -22.13 -3.04
N TYR A 93 -9.14 -22.84 -4.01
CA TYR A 93 -9.10 -24.29 -4.04
C TYR A 93 -7.65 -24.77 -4.11
N THR A 94 -7.24 -25.56 -3.12
CA THR A 94 -5.88 -26.12 -3.04
C THR A 94 -5.92 -27.62 -3.28
N ASN A 95 -5.13 -28.08 -4.23
CA ASN A 95 -4.96 -29.52 -4.50
C ASN A 95 -3.46 -29.85 -4.58
N ASN A 96 -2.96 -30.53 -3.55
CA ASN A 96 -1.52 -30.80 -3.35
C ASN A 96 -0.71 -29.48 -3.41
N ASP A 97 0.07 -29.33 -4.47
CA ASP A 97 1.00 -28.23 -4.71
C ASP A 97 0.45 -27.17 -5.69
N LEU A 98 -0.83 -27.29 -6.08
CA LEU A 98 -1.53 -26.31 -6.92
C LEU A 98 -2.63 -25.60 -6.11
N ASN A 99 -2.68 -24.30 -6.25
CA ASN A 99 -3.68 -23.45 -5.66
C ASN A 99 -4.33 -22.58 -6.74
N PHE A 100 -5.66 -22.47 -6.70
CA PHE A 100 -6.48 -21.71 -7.64
C PHE A 100 -7.34 -20.73 -6.85
N LEU A 101 -7.19 -19.44 -7.10
CA LEU A 101 -7.99 -18.40 -6.49
C LEU A 101 -8.75 -17.62 -7.56
N VAL A 102 -10.02 -17.33 -7.28
CA VAL A 102 -10.86 -16.44 -8.10
C VAL A 102 -11.63 -15.48 -7.22
N GLY A 103 -11.59 -14.20 -7.56
CA GLY A 103 -12.28 -13.13 -6.83
C GLY A 103 -11.42 -11.93 -6.60
N ASN A 104 -11.84 -11.08 -5.67
CA ASN A 104 -11.08 -9.89 -5.26
C ASN A 104 -10.06 -10.25 -4.19
N ASN A 105 -8.82 -9.85 -4.38
CA ASN A 105 -7.77 -10.05 -3.39
C ASN A 105 -6.79 -8.88 -3.35
N ILE A 106 -6.09 -8.75 -2.24
CA ILE A 106 -4.99 -7.80 -2.05
C ILE A 106 -3.68 -8.60 -2.04
N ILE A 107 -2.79 -8.25 -2.96
CA ILE A 107 -1.46 -8.85 -3.09
C ILE A 107 -0.42 -7.79 -2.71
N PHE A 108 0.60 -8.19 -2.00
CA PHE A 108 1.74 -7.34 -1.70
C PHE A 108 3.03 -7.99 -2.20
N TRP A 109 3.77 -7.22 -3.00
CA TRP A 109 5.13 -7.52 -3.40
C TRP A 109 6.05 -6.43 -2.88
N GLY A 110 7.15 -6.81 -2.30
CA GLY A 110 8.13 -5.85 -1.81
C GLY A 110 8.86 -6.31 -0.56
N LYS A 111 9.95 -5.62 -0.24
CA LYS A 111 10.84 -5.89 0.89
C LYS A 111 11.16 -4.64 1.70
N ASN A 112 11.01 -3.45 1.10
CA ASN A 112 11.37 -2.18 1.70
C ASN A 112 10.23 -1.59 2.56
N GLU A 113 10.57 -0.64 3.41
CA GLU A 113 9.63 -0.01 4.33
C GLU A 113 8.89 1.16 3.68
N PHE A 114 9.61 2.02 2.95
CA PHE A 114 9.05 3.29 2.48
C PHE A 114 8.44 3.23 1.10
N TYR A 115 9.05 2.48 0.18
CA TYR A 115 8.57 2.38 -1.18
C TYR A 115 8.91 1.02 -1.79
N ASN A 116 7.97 0.41 -2.50
CA ASN A 116 8.12 -0.90 -3.12
C ASN A 116 7.76 -0.83 -4.61
N PRO A 117 8.70 -0.51 -5.50
CA PRO A 117 8.44 -0.36 -6.94
C PRO A 117 7.99 -1.65 -7.62
N VAL A 118 8.31 -2.82 -7.06
CA VAL A 118 7.85 -4.13 -7.59
C VAL A 118 6.37 -4.36 -7.35
N ASP A 119 5.73 -3.59 -6.44
CA ASP A 119 4.35 -3.78 -6.02
C ASP A 119 3.35 -3.14 -6.99
N ILE A 120 2.84 -3.94 -7.94
CA ILE A 120 2.08 -3.44 -9.10
C ILE A 120 0.68 -4.05 -9.27
N ILE A 121 0.26 -5.01 -8.46
CA ILE A 121 -0.98 -5.76 -8.72
C ILE A 121 -2.23 -4.93 -8.45
N ASN A 122 -2.27 -4.23 -7.31
CA ASN A 122 -3.46 -3.55 -6.83
C ASN A 122 -3.46 -2.05 -7.13
N SER A 123 -4.59 -1.51 -7.55
CA SER A 123 -4.85 -0.07 -7.52
C SER A 123 -5.02 0.42 -6.09
N LYS A 124 -4.95 1.74 -5.88
CA LYS A 124 -5.00 2.38 -4.56
C LYS A 124 -6.24 3.25 -4.38
N ASP A 125 -6.71 3.36 -3.16
CA ASP A 125 -7.72 4.31 -2.72
C ASP A 125 -7.04 5.48 -2.00
N PHE A 126 -7.10 6.65 -2.61
CA PHE A 126 -6.60 7.91 -2.07
C PHE A 126 -7.74 8.83 -1.57
N SER A 127 -8.96 8.33 -1.41
CA SER A 127 -10.12 9.15 -1.05
C SER A 127 -9.95 9.91 0.26
N THR A 128 -9.16 9.38 1.21
CA THR A 128 -8.85 10.03 2.49
C THR A 128 -7.60 10.94 2.44
N GLY A 129 -6.84 10.93 1.35
CA GLY A 129 -5.64 11.75 1.15
C GLY A 129 -4.66 11.11 0.18
N LEU A 130 -3.74 11.91 -0.35
CA LEU A 130 -2.75 11.47 -1.37
C LEU A 130 -1.43 10.97 -0.77
N ALA A 131 -1.20 11.16 0.53
CA ALA A 131 0.06 10.75 1.17
C ALA A 131 0.19 9.23 1.24
N GLU A 132 -0.92 8.54 1.54
CA GLU A 132 -0.95 7.10 1.69
C GLU A 132 -2.25 6.56 1.11
N GLY A 133 -2.16 5.89 -0.04
CA GLY A 133 -3.29 5.19 -0.63
C GLY A 133 -3.40 3.78 -0.08
N GLU A 134 -4.57 3.41 0.43
CA GLU A 134 -4.86 2.03 0.78
C GLU A 134 -5.04 1.17 -0.47
N LYS A 135 -4.54 -0.07 -0.46
CA LYS A 135 -4.77 -0.98 -1.59
C LYS A 135 -6.23 -1.34 -1.72
N LYS A 136 -6.74 -1.27 -2.93
CA LYS A 136 -8.07 -1.76 -3.31
C LYS A 136 -8.01 -3.25 -3.65
N GLY A 137 -9.10 -3.96 -3.40
CA GLY A 137 -9.26 -5.32 -3.90
C GLY A 137 -9.16 -5.37 -5.42
N GLN A 138 -8.26 -6.19 -5.94
CA GLN A 138 -8.12 -6.47 -7.38
C GLN A 138 -8.86 -7.76 -7.71
N THR A 139 -9.84 -7.70 -8.61
CA THR A 139 -10.42 -8.91 -9.20
C THR A 139 -9.35 -9.68 -9.95
N MET A 140 -9.24 -10.97 -9.70
CA MET A 140 -8.20 -11.79 -10.32
C MET A 140 -8.60 -13.25 -10.46
N ILE A 141 -7.95 -13.92 -11.40
CA ILE A 141 -7.72 -15.36 -11.37
C ILE A 141 -6.25 -15.53 -11.05
N ASN A 142 -5.94 -16.23 -9.96
CA ASN A 142 -4.56 -16.56 -9.61
C ASN A 142 -4.39 -18.07 -9.60
N VAL A 143 -3.33 -18.54 -10.25
CA VAL A 143 -2.89 -19.93 -10.21
C VAL A 143 -1.49 -19.96 -9.62
N LYS A 144 -1.34 -20.67 -8.50
CA LYS A 144 -0.07 -20.80 -7.78
C LYS A 144 0.39 -22.24 -7.77
N LYS A 145 1.64 -22.46 -8.10
CA LYS A 145 2.34 -23.73 -7.97
C LYS A 145 3.41 -23.62 -6.89
N TYR A 146 3.32 -24.49 -5.89
CA TYR A 146 4.33 -24.61 -4.85
C TYR A 146 5.42 -25.60 -5.25
N PHE A 147 6.66 -25.26 -4.92
CA PHE A 147 7.83 -26.11 -4.96
C PHE A 147 8.43 -26.22 -3.55
N GLU A 148 9.49 -26.97 -3.36
CA GLU A 148 10.08 -27.20 -2.03
C GLU A 148 10.53 -25.91 -1.33
N THR A 149 11.18 -24.97 -2.06
CA THR A 149 11.70 -23.70 -1.52
C THR A 149 11.24 -22.48 -2.30
N SER A 150 10.29 -22.65 -3.23
CA SER A 150 9.82 -21.55 -4.08
C SER A 150 8.38 -21.74 -4.51
N GLU A 151 7.80 -20.71 -5.08
CA GLU A 151 6.47 -20.74 -5.68
C GLU A 151 6.45 -19.95 -6.98
N LEU A 152 5.59 -20.38 -7.90
CA LEU A 152 5.29 -19.69 -9.15
C LEU A 152 3.82 -19.29 -9.16
N ASN A 153 3.56 -18.01 -9.31
CA ASN A 153 2.22 -17.43 -9.38
C ASN A 153 1.95 -16.84 -10.76
N PHE A 154 0.81 -17.16 -11.32
CA PHE A 154 0.28 -16.56 -12.54
C PHE A 154 -1.04 -15.84 -12.23
N PHE A 155 -1.21 -14.62 -12.75
CA PHE A 155 -2.40 -13.80 -12.53
C PHE A 155 -3.01 -13.33 -13.84
N LEU A 156 -4.36 -13.33 -13.89
CA LEU A 156 -5.14 -12.59 -14.89
C LEU A 156 -5.91 -11.50 -14.14
N LEU A 157 -5.80 -10.26 -14.61
CA LEU A 157 -6.13 -9.05 -13.88
C LEU A 157 -6.99 -8.11 -14.75
N PRO A 158 -8.32 -8.12 -14.66
CA PRO A 158 -9.14 -7.08 -15.27
C PRO A 158 -8.70 -5.68 -14.83
N ALA A 159 -8.84 -4.70 -15.71
CA ALA A 159 -8.43 -3.32 -15.44
C ALA A 159 -9.16 -2.73 -14.22
N THR A 160 -8.40 -2.04 -13.38
CA THR A 160 -8.90 -1.27 -12.24
C THR A 160 -8.23 0.09 -12.20
N THR A 161 -8.84 1.05 -11.51
CA THR A 161 -8.31 2.41 -11.35
C THR A 161 -8.24 2.81 -9.90
N ASN A 162 -7.39 3.80 -9.61
CA ASN A 162 -7.31 4.42 -8.31
C ASN A 162 -8.56 5.25 -8.00
N THR A 163 -8.87 5.40 -6.72
CA THR A 163 -9.87 6.36 -6.23
C THR A 163 -9.13 7.59 -5.71
N TYR A 164 -9.69 8.78 -5.93
CA TYR A 164 -9.06 10.05 -5.56
C TYR A 164 -9.96 10.87 -4.65
N PRO A 165 -9.38 11.75 -3.79
CA PRO A 165 -10.17 12.59 -2.92
C PRO A 165 -11.05 13.57 -3.71
N THR A 166 -12.20 13.88 -3.15
CA THR A 166 -13.10 14.91 -3.72
C THR A 166 -12.62 16.31 -3.34
N SER A 167 -13.16 17.35 -4.02
CA SER A 167 -12.83 18.75 -3.76
C SER A 167 -13.43 19.33 -2.47
N LYS A 168 -14.14 18.55 -1.66
CA LYS A 168 -14.81 19.04 -0.43
C LYS A 168 -13.85 19.21 0.76
N VAL A 169 -12.74 18.48 0.75
CA VAL A 169 -11.72 18.51 1.81
C VAL A 169 -10.43 19.04 1.22
N ARG A 170 -9.60 19.67 2.02
CA ARG A 170 -8.25 20.07 1.65
C ARG A 170 -7.38 18.84 1.48
N PRO A 171 -7.23 18.29 0.27
CA PRO A 171 -6.19 17.29 0.01
C PRO A 171 -4.85 18.03 -0.08
N GLN A 172 -3.77 17.30 -0.11
CA GLN A 172 -2.43 17.85 -0.33
C GLN A 172 -2.26 18.57 -1.68
N LEU A 173 -3.18 18.38 -2.62
CA LEU A 173 -3.20 19.09 -3.91
C LEU A 173 -4.18 20.26 -3.88
N ALA A 174 -3.72 21.42 -4.38
CA ALA A 174 -4.54 22.61 -4.52
C ALA A 174 -5.56 22.55 -5.67
N LEU A 175 -5.45 21.57 -6.57
CA LEU A 175 -6.27 21.43 -7.78
C LEU A 175 -7.12 20.17 -7.74
N ASN A 176 -8.31 20.24 -8.34
CA ASN A 176 -9.20 19.10 -8.47
C ASN A 176 -8.60 18.02 -9.40
N ILE A 177 -8.89 16.75 -9.08
CA ILE A 177 -8.59 15.62 -9.94
C ILE A 177 -9.82 15.30 -10.78
N ASP A 178 -9.62 15.27 -12.11
CA ASP A 178 -10.66 14.90 -13.08
C ASP A 178 -10.36 13.50 -13.62
N THR A 179 -11.24 12.56 -13.30
CA THR A 179 -11.09 11.14 -13.69
C THR A 179 -11.68 10.82 -15.07
N ASN A 180 -12.13 11.83 -15.84
CA ASN A 180 -12.55 11.63 -17.22
C ASN A 180 -11.32 11.61 -18.16
N ASN A 181 -11.41 10.83 -19.26
CA ASN A 181 -10.37 10.72 -20.27
C ASN A 181 -8.98 10.31 -19.73
N THR A 182 -8.97 9.35 -18.83
CA THR A 182 -7.76 8.88 -18.14
C THR A 182 -6.93 7.88 -18.93
N TYR A 183 -7.55 7.14 -19.85
CA TYR A 183 -6.89 6.09 -20.62
C TYR A 183 -6.25 6.63 -21.90
N ALA A 184 -5.02 6.22 -22.18
CA ALA A 184 -4.26 6.53 -23.38
C ALA A 184 -3.22 5.42 -23.65
N ASP A 185 -2.60 5.46 -24.81
CA ASP A 185 -1.44 4.63 -25.19
C ASP A 185 -1.62 3.12 -24.86
N GLY A 186 -2.64 2.52 -25.46
CA GLY A 186 -2.97 1.11 -25.30
C GLY A 186 -3.83 0.78 -24.08
N ALA A 187 -3.86 1.64 -23.05
CA ALA A 187 -4.69 1.40 -21.89
C ALA A 187 -6.18 1.52 -22.18
N SER A 188 -6.99 0.71 -21.51
CA SER A 188 -8.45 0.70 -21.62
C SER A 188 -9.07 0.14 -20.34
N LYS A 189 -10.32 0.54 -20.06
CA LYS A 189 -11.11 -0.06 -18.98
C LYS A 189 -11.42 -1.54 -19.21
N ASP A 190 -11.32 -2.02 -20.43
CA ASP A 190 -11.63 -3.39 -20.84
C ASP A 190 -10.36 -4.26 -20.97
N ASN A 191 -9.17 -3.71 -20.70
CA ASN A 191 -7.93 -4.47 -20.75
C ASN A 191 -7.88 -5.54 -19.65
N ILE A 192 -7.31 -6.67 -20.01
CA ILE A 192 -6.99 -7.75 -19.08
C ILE A 192 -5.47 -7.82 -19.00
N GLY A 193 -4.92 -7.40 -17.88
CA GLY A 193 -3.50 -7.53 -17.61
C GLY A 193 -3.14 -8.95 -17.17
N MET A 194 -1.86 -9.26 -17.23
CA MET A 194 -1.29 -10.50 -16.70
C MET A 194 -0.07 -10.22 -15.85
N ALA A 195 0.17 -11.10 -14.88
CA ALA A 195 1.39 -11.09 -14.12
C ALA A 195 1.91 -12.49 -13.87
N LEU A 196 3.23 -12.60 -13.75
CA LEU A 196 3.93 -13.80 -13.36
C LEU A 196 4.92 -13.44 -12.24
N ARG A 197 4.94 -14.24 -11.15
CA ARG A 197 5.93 -14.07 -10.09
C ARG A 197 6.50 -15.42 -9.69
N TRP A 198 7.82 -15.50 -9.70
CA TRP A 198 8.57 -16.60 -9.11
C TRP A 198 9.30 -16.08 -7.88
N SER A 199 8.95 -16.60 -6.70
CA SER A 199 9.56 -16.21 -5.44
C SER A 199 9.93 -17.41 -4.59
N GLY A 200 10.90 -17.23 -3.71
CA GLY A 200 11.37 -18.31 -2.84
C GLY A 200 12.50 -17.85 -1.95
N TYR A 201 13.14 -18.83 -1.30
CA TYR A 201 14.29 -18.59 -0.46
C TYR A 201 15.42 -19.58 -0.76
N LEU A 202 16.64 -19.12 -0.54
CA LEU A 202 17.86 -19.91 -0.63
C LEU A 202 18.78 -19.54 0.55
N ASN A 203 18.85 -20.41 1.56
CA ASN A 203 19.49 -20.14 2.83
C ASN A 203 18.93 -18.87 3.49
N GLU A 204 19.78 -17.87 3.73
CA GLU A 204 19.41 -16.58 4.32
C GLU A 204 18.88 -15.53 3.30
N TYR A 205 18.71 -15.91 2.03
CA TYR A 205 18.27 -15.01 0.97
C TYR A 205 16.84 -15.33 0.56
N ASP A 206 15.97 -14.32 0.59
CA ASP A 206 14.67 -14.34 -0.07
C ASP A 206 14.77 -13.61 -1.40
N TYR A 207 14.09 -14.12 -2.42
CA TYR A 207 14.08 -13.54 -3.75
C TYR A 207 12.70 -13.55 -4.40
N GLY A 208 12.47 -12.60 -5.29
CA GLY A 208 11.30 -12.55 -6.15
C GLY A 208 11.64 -11.98 -7.53
N PHE A 209 11.24 -12.69 -8.57
CA PHE A 209 11.25 -12.21 -9.96
C PHE A 209 9.81 -12.01 -10.41
N SER A 210 9.50 -10.88 -11.01
CA SER A 210 8.15 -10.57 -11.46
C SER A 210 8.13 -10.01 -12.88
N TYR A 211 7.05 -10.31 -13.57
CA TYR A 211 6.65 -9.74 -14.84
C TYR A 211 5.20 -9.26 -14.70
N TYR A 212 4.90 -8.09 -15.25
CA TYR A 212 3.55 -7.55 -15.34
C TYR A 212 3.36 -6.89 -16.70
N GLU A 213 2.20 -7.09 -17.31
CA GLU A 213 1.75 -6.41 -18.52
C GLU A 213 0.27 -6.03 -18.35
N GLY A 214 -0.08 -4.78 -18.58
CA GLY A 214 -1.43 -4.27 -18.43
C GLY A 214 -1.46 -2.77 -18.14
N ASN A 215 -2.64 -2.25 -17.79
CA ASN A 215 -2.75 -0.84 -17.41
C ASN A 215 -1.90 -0.54 -16.17
N SER A 216 -1.20 0.59 -16.19
CA SER A 216 -0.48 1.10 -15.02
C SER A 216 -1.40 1.15 -13.79
N LYS A 217 -0.87 0.82 -12.61
CA LYS A 217 -1.55 0.92 -11.32
C LYS A 217 -1.17 2.18 -10.55
N ASP A 218 -0.18 2.90 -11.06
CA ASP A 218 0.37 4.11 -10.46
C ASP A 218 0.46 5.22 -11.51
N PRO A 219 -0.70 5.76 -11.98
CA PRO A 219 -0.76 6.70 -13.08
C PRO A 219 -0.18 8.05 -12.71
N ALA A 220 0.47 8.71 -13.65
CA ALA A 220 0.91 10.08 -13.50
C ALA A 220 -0.30 11.04 -13.41
N LEU A 221 -0.27 11.96 -12.45
CA LEU A 221 -1.24 13.07 -12.35
C LEU A 221 -0.77 14.23 -13.22
N VAL A 222 -1.26 14.29 -14.46
CA VAL A 222 -0.86 15.31 -15.43
C VAL A 222 -1.74 16.54 -15.32
N LEU A 223 -1.13 17.73 -15.21
CA LEU A 223 -1.86 19.00 -15.17
C LEU A 223 -2.42 19.36 -16.56
N SER A 224 -3.73 19.49 -16.67
CA SER A 224 -4.42 19.89 -17.89
C SER A 224 -5.61 20.82 -17.57
N SER A 225 -5.65 21.97 -18.21
CA SER A 225 -6.77 22.95 -18.06
C SER A 225 -7.10 23.30 -16.61
N GLY A 226 -6.10 23.41 -15.74
CA GLY A 226 -6.28 23.74 -14.33
C GLY A 226 -6.79 22.61 -13.45
N LYS A 227 -6.72 21.37 -13.91
CA LYS A 227 -7.06 20.16 -13.16
C LYS A 227 -5.96 19.11 -13.33
N PHE A 228 -5.83 18.21 -12.38
CA PHE A 228 -5.03 17.01 -12.55
C PHE A 228 -5.85 15.87 -13.17
N ILE A 229 -5.28 15.21 -14.17
CA ILE A 229 -5.87 14.06 -14.84
C ILE A 229 -4.94 12.87 -14.62
N PRO A 230 -5.39 11.79 -13.95
CA PRO A 230 -4.61 10.56 -13.84
C PRO A 230 -4.52 9.90 -15.22
N LYS A 231 -3.30 9.74 -15.76
CA LYS A 231 -3.03 9.14 -17.06
C LYS A 231 -2.58 7.70 -16.89
N TYR A 232 -3.37 6.78 -17.44
CA TYR A 232 -3.06 5.35 -17.51
C TYR A 232 -2.56 5.00 -18.90
N SER A 233 -1.38 4.42 -18.99
CA SER A 233 -0.85 3.75 -20.18
C SER A 233 -0.86 2.24 -19.99
N GLU A 234 -0.73 1.48 -21.04
CA GLU A 234 -0.41 0.06 -21.01
C GLU A 234 1.10 -0.10 -20.84
N ILE A 235 1.51 -0.72 -19.75
CA ILE A 235 2.90 -0.86 -19.35
C ILE A 235 3.35 -2.30 -19.40
N THR A 236 4.67 -2.50 -19.56
CA THR A 236 5.37 -3.74 -19.26
C THR A 236 6.36 -3.49 -18.12
N GLN A 237 6.33 -4.33 -17.09
CA GLN A 237 7.27 -4.24 -15.95
C GLN A 237 7.99 -5.56 -15.71
N PHE A 238 9.30 -5.49 -15.56
CA PHE A 238 10.14 -6.55 -15.00
C PHE A 238 10.63 -6.11 -13.63
N GLY A 239 10.52 -6.98 -12.63
CA GLY A 239 10.91 -6.68 -11.26
C GLY A 239 11.77 -7.78 -10.66
N LEU A 240 12.68 -7.36 -9.79
CA LEU A 240 13.49 -8.21 -8.93
C LEU A 240 13.47 -7.62 -7.52
N ASP A 241 13.17 -8.44 -6.54
CA ASP A 241 13.33 -8.10 -5.12
C ASP A 241 14.21 -9.14 -4.43
N LEU A 242 15.07 -8.66 -3.53
CA LEU A 242 16.01 -9.48 -2.76
C LEU A 242 16.00 -9.01 -1.31
N GLN A 243 16.06 -9.97 -0.39
CA GLN A 243 16.31 -9.72 1.02
C GLN A 243 17.33 -10.72 1.54
N ALA A 244 18.27 -10.26 2.35
CA ALA A 244 19.19 -11.11 3.07
C ALA A 244 19.09 -10.81 4.57
N THR A 245 18.95 -11.86 5.37
CA THR A 245 18.95 -11.76 6.84
C THR A 245 20.31 -12.20 7.34
N ARG A 246 21.01 -11.31 8.05
CA ARG A 246 22.29 -11.65 8.70
C ARG A 246 22.29 -11.12 10.13
N GLU A 247 22.29 -12.04 11.08
CA GLU A 247 22.17 -11.72 12.49
C GLU A 247 20.96 -10.79 12.71
N ASP A 248 21.16 -9.62 13.27
CA ASP A 248 20.13 -8.63 13.59
C ASP A 248 19.90 -7.62 12.45
N THR A 249 20.37 -7.93 11.24
CA THR A 249 20.31 -7.00 10.10
C THR A 249 19.63 -7.61 8.89
N LEU A 250 18.68 -6.86 8.31
CA LEU A 250 18.07 -7.14 7.03
C LEU A 250 18.68 -6.21 5.96
N TYR A 251 19.14 -6.79 4.87
CA TYR A 251 19.54 -6.07 3.66
C TYR A 251 18.46 -6.28 2.62
N LYS A 252 17.95 -5.20 2.04
CA LYS A 252 16.80 -5.19 1.15
C LYS A 252 17.16 -4.51 -0.17
N SER A 253 16.65 -5.01 -1.28
CA SER A 253 16.78 -4.32 -2.56
C SER A 253 15.63 -4.65 -3.49
N GLU A 254 15.19 -3.68 -4.24
CA GLU A 254 14.23 -3.84 -5.33
C GLU A 254 14.71 -3.09 -6.55
N ILE A 255 14.52 -3.67 -7.72
CA ILE A 255 14.77 -3.02 -8.99
C ILE A 255 13.64 -3.36 -9.96
N VAL A 256 13.14 -2.37 -10.66
CA VAL A 256 12.20 -2.55 -11.76
C VAL A 256 12.73 -1.88 -13.02
N TYR A 257 12.46 -2.51 -14.15
CA TYR A 257 12.47 -1.88 -15.46
C TYR A 257 11.03 -1.81 -15.93
N ARG A 258 10.55 -0.61 -16.27
CA ARG A 258 9.17 -0.38 -16.73
C ARG A 258 9.19 0.36 -18.04
N GLU A 259 8.39 -0.12 -18.98
CA GLU A 259 8.20 0.46 -20.31
C GLU A 259 6.86 1.18 -20.39
N ASN A 260 6.80 2.23 -21.21
CA ASN A 260 5.59 2.96 -21.58
C ASN A 260 4.84 3.64 -20.45
N GLU A 261 5.50 4.13 -19.40
CA GLU A 261 4.86 4.85 -18.31
C GLU A 261 4.88 6.37 -18.53
N TYR A 262 3.82 7.06 -18.10
CA TYR A 262 3.79 8.51 -18.12
C TYR A 262 4.75 9.11 -17.09
N ASP A 263 5.46 10.17 -17.50
CA ASP A 263 6.23 11.05 -16.62
C ASP A 263 5.32 12.15 -16.02
N TYR A 264 5.87 12.96 -15.12
CA TYR A 264 5.17 14.11 -14.51
C TYR A 264 4.67 15.15 -15.55
N ASN A 265 5.35 15.27 -16.69
CA ASN A 265 5.03 16.21 -17.78
C ASN A 265 4.01 15.65 -18.76
N GLY A 266 3.62 14.39 -18.64
CA GLY A 266 2.70 13.68 -19.54
C GLY A 266 3.36 13.12 -20.79
N ASN A 267 4.68 12.86 -20.77
CA ASN A 267 5.38 12.13 -21.82
C ASN A 267 5.46 10.64 -21.43
N ILE A 268 5.51 9.76 -22.43
CA ILE A 268 5.75 8.33 -22.24
C ILE A 268 7.26 8.09 -22.22
N GLU A 269 7.74 7.40 -21.18
CA GLU A 269 9.16 7.06 -21.01
C GLU A 269 9.32 5.65 -20.43
N ASP A 270 10.43 5.02 -20.80
CA ASP A 270 10.92 3.81 -20.18
C ASP A 270 11.89 4.19 -19.05
N TYR A 271 11.87 3.44 -17.94
CA TYR A 271 12.73 3.78 -16.82
C TYR A 271 13.15 2.59 -15.97
N ILE A 272 14.17 2.82 -15.18
CA ILE A 272 14.61 1.93 -14.11
C ILE A 272 14.37 2.65 -12.78
N ASN A 273 13.74 1.96 -11.84
CA ASN A 273 13.67 2.37 -10.44
C ASN A 273 14.39 1.34 -9.58
N LEU A 274 15.22 1.81 -8.65
CA LEU A 274 16.02 1.01 -7.73
C LEU A 274 15.77 1.50 -6.31
N ILE A 275 15.59 0.57 -5.38
CA ILE A 275 15.66 0.83 -3.94
C ILE A 275 16.68 -0.09 -3.31
N LEU A 276 17.51 0.48 -2.43
CA LEU A 276 18.42 -0.24 -1.56
C LEU A 276 18.09 0.12 -0.12
N GLY A 277 17.91 -0.87 0.72
CA GLY A 277 17.55 -0.71 2.11
C GLY A 277 18.36 -1.57 3.05
N PHE A 278 18.50 -1.09 4.27
CA PHE A 278 19.03 -1.86 5.36
C PHE A 278 18.27 -1.53 6.66
N GLU A 279 18.01 -2.55 7.46
CA GLU A 279 17.35 -2.43 8.75
C GLU A 279 18.14 -3.22 9.79
N HIS A 280 18.55 -2.56 10.87
CA HIS A 280 19.27 -3.19 11.98
C HIS A 280 18.49 -3.05 13.27
N THR A 281 18.20 -4.17 13.92
CA THR A 281 17.43 -4.22 15.17
C THR A 281 18.34 -4.47 16.36
N ASN A 282 18.31 -3.57 17.32
CA ASN A 282 18.92 -3.74 18.63
C ASN A 282 17.86 -4.25 19.60
N TYR A 283 18.01 -5.51 20.02
CA TYR A 283 17.07 -6.17 20.92
C TYR A 283 17.36 -5.87 22.37
N GLY A 284 16.33 -5.76 23.21
CA GLY A 284 16.46 -5.66 24.68
C GLY A 284 17.18 -4.42 25.15
N ILE A 285 16.98 -3.26 24.51
CA ILE A 285 17.68 -2.02 24.88
C ILE A 285 17.27 -1.54 26.28
N TYR A 286 18.20 -0.84 26.98
CA TYR A 286 18.01 -0.30 28.32
C TYR A 286 17.64 -1.35 29.39
N GLU A 287 18.10 -2.59 29.25
CA GLU A 287 17.76 -3.71 30.15
C GLU A 287 16.25 -3.99 30.22
N LYS A 288 15.50 -3.61 29.18
CA LYS A 288 14.07 -3.85 28.99
C LYS A 288 13.85 -4.75 27.80
N ASN A 289 12.63 -5.24 27.62
CA ASN A 289 12.26 -6.01 26.43
C ASN A 289 11.99 -5.12 25.20
N TRP A 290 12.57 -3.91 25.15
CA TRP A 290 12.36 -2.97 24.06
C TRP A 290 13.31 -3.27 22.90
N ASP A 291 12.79 -3.23 21.70
CA ASP A 291 13.56 -3.42 20.47
C ASP A 291 13.58 -2.12 19.67
N LEU A 292 14.75 -1.73 19.19
CA LEU A 292 14.95 -0.55 18.37
C LEU A 292 15.50 -0.94 17.00
N ALA A 293 14.67 -0.83 15.98
CA ALA A 293 15.08 -0.98 14.58
C ALA A 293 15.46 0.38 13.99
N ASN A 294 16.64 0.44 13.36
CA ASN A 294 17.14 1.58 12.59
C ASN A 294 17.07 1.22 11.11
N ILE A 295 16.40 2.05 10.32
CA ILE A 295 16.10 1.78 8.92
C ILE A 295 16.74 2.88 8.07
N VAL A 296 17.43 2.47 7.02
CA VAL A 296 17.99 3.38 6.00
C VAL A 296 17.62 2.84 4.63
N GLU A 297 16.96 3.64 3.80
CA GLU A 297 16.64 3.28 2.43
C GLU A 297 17.00 4.42 1.47
N TYR A 298 17.46 4.05 0.29
CA TYR A 298 17.78 4.98 -0.78
C TYR A 298 17.06 4.56 -2.05
N SER A 299 16.30 5.49 -2.64
CA SER A 299 15.61 5.28 -3.92
C SER A 299 16.27 6.06 -5.05
N TYR A 300 16.18 5.51 -6.26
CA TYR A 300 16.69 6.13 -7.48
C TYR A 300 15.79 5.78 -8.66
N ASP A 301 15.30 6.80 -9.39
CA ASP A 301 14.53 6.68 -10.63
C ASP A 301 15.30 7.39 -11.76
N THR A 302 15.54 6.72 -12.87
CA THR A 302 16.33 7.27 -14.00
C THR A 302 15.69 8.50 -14.64
N ARG A 303 14.39 8.74 -14.44
CA ARG A 303 13.69 9.96 -14.91
C ARG A 303 13.98 11.17 -14.05
N SER A 304 14.56 11.00 -12.86
CA SER A 304 14.90 12.08 -11.93
C SER A 304 13.67 12.97 -11.66
N SER A 305 13.81 14.30 -11.77
CA SER A 305 12.73 15.26 -11.52
C SER A 305 11.48 15.10 -12.40
N ASN A 306 11.54 14.35 -13.49
CA ASN A 306 10.41 14.04 -14.35
C ASN A 306 9.59 12.84 -13.84
N SER A 307 10.10 12.10 -12.84
CA SER A 307 9.33 11.01 -12.21
C SER A 307 8.03 11.54 -11.62
N HIS A 308 6.95 10.83 -11.85
CA HIS A 308 5.64 11.15 -11.25
C HIS A 308 5.54 10.68 -9.79
N HIS A 309 6.45 9.81 -9.36
CA HIS A 309 6.54 9.44 -7.94
C HIS A 309 7.33 10.47 -7.14
N GLY A 310 7.07 10.52 -5.83
CA GLY A 310 7.86 11.31 -4.89
C GLY A 310 9.13 10.61 -4.39
N TYR A 311 9.67 9.62 -5.12
CA TYR A 311 10.75 8.73 -4.66
C TYR A 311 11.86 8.58 -5.71
N GLN A 312 12.18 9.68 -6.43
CA GLN A 312 13.08 9.66 -7.56
C GLN A 312 14.57 9.65 -7.18
N LYS A 313 14.95 10.27 -6.08
CA LYS A 313 16.31 10.29 -5.53
C LYS A 313 16.26 10.68 -4.07
N ASP A 314 15.78 9.77 -3.26
CA ASP A 314 15.41 10.04 -1.88
C ASP A 314 16.23 9.19 -0.92
N LEU A 315 16.62 9.81 0.20
CA LEU A 315 17.18 9.12 1.35
C LEU A 315 16.13 9.10 2.47
N PHE A 316 15.80 7.90 2.92
CA PHE A 316 14.93 7.66 4.06
C PHE A 316 15.74 7.20 5.26
N LEU A 317 15.44 7.79 6.41
CA LEU A 317 15.98 7.41 7.70
C LEU A 317 14.80 7.14 8.62
N GLY A 318 14.74 5.96 9.20
CA GLY A 318 13.67 5.54 10.11
C GLY A 318 14.19 4.96 11.40
N ALA A 319 13.42 5.10 12.46
CA ALA A 319 13.63 4.42 13.73
C ALA A 319 12.29 3.91 14.26
N ARG A 320 12.20 2.60 14.53
CA ARG A 320 11.03 1.95 15.11
C ARG A 320 11.38 1.39 16.48
N LEU A 321 10.68 1.87 17.51
CA LEU A 321 10.78 1.37 18.88
C LEU A 321 9.55 0.52 19.18
N VAL A 322 9.75 -0.76 19.45
CA VAL A 322 8.72 -1.71 19.90
C VAL A 322 8.94 -2.00 21.38
N LEU A 323 7.91 -1.81 22.21
CA LEU A 323 8.04 -2.00 23.66
C LEU A 323 7.89 -3.47 24.07
N ASN A 324 7.39 -4.33 23.18
CA ASN A 324 7.10 -5.75 23.47
C ASN A 324 6.24 -5.93 24.73
N ASP A 325 5.28 -5.03 24.93
CA ASP A 325 4.30 -5.05 26.01
C ASP A 325 3.00 -5.76 25.55
N ILE A 326 2.06 -5.92 26.49
CA ILE A 326 0.76 -6.58 26.21
C ILE A 326 -0.09 -5.73 25.26
N GLU A 327 0.15 -4.44 25.25
CA GLU A 327 -0.55 -3.45 24.44
C GLU A 327 0.00 -3.36 23.00
N ASP A 328 1.04 -4.13 22.64
CA ASP A 328 1.74 -4.05 21.35
C ASP A 328 2.16 -2.62 21.00
N THR A 329 2.67 -1.88 21.98
CA THR A 329 3.00 -0.47 21.82
C THR A 329 4.22 -0.28 20.94
N GLN A 330 4.08 0.54 19.91
CA GLN A 330 5.18 0.92 19.01
C GLN A 330 5.17 2.40 18.65
N TYR A 331 6.36 2.89 18.40
CA TYR A 331 6.62 4.24 17.90
C TYR A 331 7.47 4.15 16.66
N PHE A 332 7.13 4.92 15.64
CA PHE A 332 7.93 5.02 14.43
C PHE A 332 8.16 6.49 14.10
N ILE A 333 9.38 6.85 13.82
CA ILE A 333 9.75 8.18 13.31
C ILE A 333 10.56 8.01 12.05
N SER A 334 10.27 8.80 11.01
CA SER A 334 11.06 8.78 9.79
C SER A 334 11.27 10.17 9.20
N LEU A 335 12.38 10.32 8.51
CA LEU A 335 12.75 11.49 7.72
C LEU A 335 12.97 11.06 6.27
N GLN A 336 12.17 11.57 5.36
CA GLN A 336 12.40 11.53 3.93
C GLN A 336 13.17 12.78 3.52
N ASN A 337 14.21 12.64 2.73
CA ASN A 337 14.97 13.74 2.16
C ASN A 337 15.11 13.54 0.65
N ASP A 338 14.38 14.33 -0.13
CA ASP A 338 14.49 14.40 -1.59
C ASP A 338 15.78 15.16 -1.94
N LEU A 339 16.72 14.45 -2.55
CA LEU A 339 18.05 14.97 -2.86
C LEU A 339 18.09 15.81 -4.16
N ASP A 340 17.05 15.74 -4.99
CA ASP A 340 16.93 16.53 -6.22
C ASP A 340 16.19 17.85 -5.97
N LYS A 341 15.07 17.82 -5.24
CA LYS A 341 14.21 18.99 -5.00
C LYS A 341 14.51 19.70 -3.69
N ASN A 342 15.41 19.15 -2.86
CA ASN A 342 15.74 19.64 -1.52
C ASN A 342 14.50 19.79 -0.60
N THR A 343 13.49 18.97 -0.81
CA THR A 343 12.32 18.91 0.07
C THR A 343 12.50 17.81 1.10
N ARG A 344 11.86 17.96 2.25
CA ARG A 344 11.90 16.97 3.34
C ARG A 344 10.52 16.75 3.91
N ALA A 345 10.31 15.55 4.44
CA ALA A 345 9.09 15.23 5.19
C ALA A 345 9.47 14.45 6.45
N LEU A 346 8.83 14.80 7.57
CA LEU A 346 8.92 14.08 8.82
C LEU A 346 7.62 13.32 9.03
N THR A 347 7.72 12.03 9.37
CA THR A 347 6.58 11.22 9.76
C THR A 347 6.78 10.72 11.19
N PHE A 348 5.72 10.72 11.96
CA PHE A 348 5.67 10.07 13.27
C PHE A 348 4.40 9.24 13.35
N ASN A 349 4.55 7.99 13.73
CA ASN A 349 3.45 7.07 13.99
C ASN A 349 3.55 6.54 15.43
N TYR A 350 2.42 6.49 16.10
CA TYR A 350 2.23 5.83 17.39
C TYR A 350 1.07 4.86 17.26
N GLU A 351 1.26 3.67 17.77
CA GLU A 351 0.24 2.64 17.81
C GLU A 351 0.28 1.92 19.14
N SER A 352 -0.89 1.65 19.70
CA SER A 352 -1.03 0.83 20.90
C SER A 352 -2.44 0.23 21.01
N ARG A 353 -2.56 -0.90 21.66
CA ARG A 353 -3.82 -1.58 21.94
C ARG A 353 -4.23 -1.32 23.38
N PHE A 354 -5.49 -1.01 23.61
CA PHE A 354 -6.07 -0.79 24.93
C PHE A 354 -7.17 -1.81 25.18
N PHE A 355 -7.17 -2.40 26.37
CA PHE A 355 -8.20 -3.34 26.81
C PHE A 355 -8.46 -4.51 25.84
N SER A 356 -7.48 -4.97 25.11
CA SER A 356 -7.54 -6.03 24.09
C SER A 356 -8.49 -5.79 22.89
N LEU A 357 -9.38 -4.83 22.95
CA LEU A 357 -10.43 -4.56 21.96
C LEU A 357 -10.31 -3.20 21.25
N LEU A 358 -9.58 -2.26 21.84
CA LEU A 358 -9.43 -0.92 21.29
C LEU A 358 -7.98 -0.72 20.84
N ARG A 359 -7.77 -0.36 19.60
CA ARG A 359 -6.48 0.08 19.05
C ARG A 359 -6.53 1.58 18.79
N ALA A 360 -5.51 2.29 19.22
CA ALA A 360 -5.32 3.70 18.91
C ALA A 360 -4.09 3.89 18.03
N VAL A 361 -4.24 4.68 16.98
CA VAL A 361 -3.17 5.07 16.06
C VAL A 361 -3.13 6.59 15.97
N ILE A 362 -1.93 7.16 15.99
CA ILE A 362 -1.68 8.59 15.78
C ILE A 362 -0.63 8.73 14.69
N ASP A 363 -1.01 9.33 13.57
CA ASP A 363 -0.11 9.62 12.46
C ASP A 363 0.10 11.14 12.36
N ILE A 364 1.34 11.55 12.26
CA ILE A 364 1.73 12.95 12.03
C ILE A 364 2.62 12.98 10.79
N TYR A 365 2.20 13.73 9.79
CA TYR A 365 2.99 14.00 8.60
C TYR A 365 3.26 15.50 8.49
N GLN A 366 4.52 15.88 8.44
CA GLN A 366 4.97 17.26 8.37
C GLN A 366 5.94 17.47 7.20
N PRO A 367 5.50 18.11 6.10
CA PRO A 367 6.43 18.62 5.10
C PRO A 367 7.34 19.69 5.74
N LEU A 368 8.63 19.55 5.51
CA LEU A 368 9.64 20.52 5.95
C LEU A 368 10.14 21.24 4.68
N ASN A 369 9.46 22.29 4.29
CA ASN A 369 9.95 23.15 3.20
C ASN A 369 11.07 24.02 3.76
N LEU A 370 12.19 24.00 3.08
CA LEU A 370 13.34 24.86 3.35
C LEU A 370 13.33 26.06 2.41
#